data_3b123a9c299439b4c3a1a981ed04044f
#
_entry.id   3b123a9c299439b4c3a1a981ed04044f
#
_cell.length_a   1.000
_cell.length_b   1.000
_cell.length_c   1.000
_cell.angle_alpha   90.00
_cell.angle_beta   90.00
_cell.angle_gamma   90.00
#
_symmetry.space_group_name_H-M   'P 1'
#
loop_
_entity.id
_entity.type
_entity.pdbx_description
1 polymer ?
#
loop_
_entity_poly.entity_id
_entity_poly.type
_entity_poly.pdbx_seq_one_letter_code
_entity_poly.pdbx_strand_id
1 'polypeptide(L)'
;MSRLMEFSICAALSDRPMFAEPIPNVTVPLGRDVSLPCVVENLGNYKVAWIHVGRQMLLTIHKHVVVKIPRFSVSHDNQKTWLLHINNVQQDDRGYYMCQLNTNPMMSQVGFLQVVVPPNILDSLSTESTVAVRENQNITLTCKADGYPTPKLMWKREDGQSISINRHYKVSLYDGEQLNLTRITRNEMGAYLCIATNGVPPTVSKRITVDVEFSPMIFVPNQLVGAPAGTNVTIDCHTEAYPRAMSYWFLGAEMILSNEKYTTSIMENSYRAYMRLTIRNLQDGDFGNYRCISKNSLGETEGSIRLYGKIIINK
;
A
#
# COMPACT_ATOMS: atom_id res chain seq x y z
N MET A 1 -19.04 -5.72 -91.34
CA MET A 1 -17.85 -6.01 -90.57
C MET A 1 -17.43 -4.72 -89.88
N SER A 2 -17.88 -4.52 -88.63
CA SER A 2 -17.52 -3.36 -87.84
C SER A 2 -16.66 -3.84 -86.66
N ARG A 3 -15.39 -3.43 -86.61
CA ARG A 3 -14.46 -3.71 -85.53
C ARG A 3 -14.72 -2.69 -84.45
N LEU A 4 -15.23 -3.13 -83.30
CA LEU A 4 -15.25 -2.38 -82.06
C LEU A 4 -13.81 -2.31 -81.54
N MET A 5 -13.25 -1.11 -81.49
CA MET A 5 -12.02 -0.79 -80.72
C MET A 5 -12.42 -0.72 -79.24
N GLU A 6 -12.00 -1.71 -78.44
CA GLU A 6 -11.99 -1.61 -76.97
C GLU A 6 -10.87 -0.68 -76.54
N PHE A 7 -11.27 0.54 -76.08
CA PHE A 7 -10.35 1.39 -75.34
C PHE A 7 -10.18 0.88 -73.94
N SER A 8 -9.03 0.22 -73.70
CA SER A 8 -8.58 -0.15 -72.35
C SER A 8 -8.16 1.17 -71.67
N ILE A 9 -9.02 1.65 -70.77
CA ILE A 9 -8.68 2.76 -69.86
C ILE A 9 -7.73 2.19 -68.83
N CYS A 10 -6.42 2.33 -69.09
CA CYS A 10 -5.39 2.09 -68.07
C CYS A 10 -5.53 3.24 -67.06
N ALA A 11 -6.15 2.96 -65.91
CA ALA A 11 -6.18 3.90 -64.80
C ALA A 11 -4.72 4.17 -64.38
N ALA A 12 -4.23 5.37 -64.72
CA ALA A 12 -2.94 5.82 -64.21
C ALA A 12 -3.03 5.84 -62.66
N LEU A 13 -2.39 4.86 -62.02
CA LEU A 13 -2.15 4.89 -60.58
C LEU A 13 -1.46 6.24 -60.27
N SER A 14 -2.08 7.02 -59.44
CA SER A 14 -1.58 8.31 -59.00
C SER A 14 -0.23 8.14 -58.34
N ASP A 15 0.85 8.58 -59.01
CA ASP A 15 2.23 8.62 -58.49
C ASP A 15 2.39 9.66 -57.35
N ARG A 16 1.31 10.11 -56.76
CA ARG A 16 1.35 11.09 -55.68
C ARG A 16 1.58 10.43 -54.33
N PRO A 17 2.40 11.04 -53.46
CA PRO A 17 2.58 10.55 -52.12
C PRO A 17 1.23 10.46 -51.35
N MET A 18 1.03 9.42 -50.61
CA MET A 18 -0.16 9.24 -49.75
C MET A 18 0.23 8.51 -48.45
N PHE A 19 -0.47 8.85 -47.38
CA PHE A 19 -0.37 8.07 -46.13
C PHE A 19 -1.15 6.78 -46.29
N ALA A 20 -0.48 5.65 -46.08
CA ALA A 20 -1.11 4.32 -46.17
C ALA A 20 -1.89 3.93 -44.91
N GLU A 21 -1.42 4.38 -43.76
CA GLU A 21 -2.01 4.08 -42.44
C GLU A 21 -1.97 5.30 -41.53
N PRO A 22 -2.97 5.49 -40.66
CA PRO A 22 -2.93 6.54 -39.66
C PRO A 22 -1.87 6.25 -38.58
N ILE A 23 -1.25 7.30 -38.02
CA ILE A 23 -0.37 7.15 -36.87
C ILE A 23 -1.22 6.73 -35.67
N PRO A 24 -0.94 5.59 -34.99
CA PRO A 24 -1.71 5.16 -33.85
C PRO A 24 -1.51 6.08 -32.63
N ASN A 25 -2.55 6.23 -31.81
CA ASN A 25 -2.39 6.76 -30.47
C ASN A 25 -1.76 5.68 -29.58
N VAL A 26 -0.66 6.01 -28.90
CA VAL A 26 0.12 5.06 -28.11
C VAL A 26 0.17 5.50 -26.65
N THR A 27 -0.01 4.56 -25.74
CA THR A 27 0.18 4.78 -24.29
C THR A 27 1.42 4.04 -23.84
N VAL A 28 2.35 4.75 -23.21
CA VAL A 28 3.62 4.19 -22.74
C VAL A 28 3.93 4.63 -21.32
N PRO A 29 4.44 3.73 -20.45
CA PRO A 29 4.93 4.11 -19.13
C PRO A 29 6.18 4.98 -19.22
N LEU A 30 6.34 5.88 -18.26
CA LEU A 30 7.55 6.68 -18.05
C LEU A 30 8.80 5.78 -18.06
N GLY A 31 9.85 6.23 -18.73
CA GLY A 31 11.13 5.53 -18.80
C GLY A 31 11.21 4.37 -19.81
N ARG A 32 10.12 4.02 -20.49
CA ARG A 32 10.10 3.02 -21.55
C ARG A 32 10.41 3.63 -22.91
N ASP A 33 10.71 2.79 -23.87
CA ASP A 33 10.95 3.16 -25.25
C ASP A 33 9.66 3.02 -26.06
N VAL A 34 9.50 3.88 -27.07
CA VAL A 34 8.37 3.83 -28.00
C VAL A 34 8.82 4.19 -29.42
N SER A 35 8.13 3.61 -30.40
CA SER A 35 8.31 3.93 -31.81
C SER A 35 6.97 4.31 -32.44
N LEU A 36 6.91 5.46 -33.10
CA LEU A 36 5.73 5.94 -33.80
C LEU A 36 5.92 5.71 -35.30
N PRO A 37 5.04 4.97 -35.99
CA PRO A 37 5.14 4.71 -37.43
C PRO A 37 4.46 5.83 -38.24
N CYS A 38 5.07 6.22 -39.31
CA CYS A 38 4.45 6.99 -40.38
C CYS A 38 4.64 6.21 -41.69
N VAL A 39 3.58 5.67 -42.24
CA VAL A 39 3.61 4.83 -43.43
C VAL A 39 3.19 5.68 -44.64
N VAL A 40 4.11 5.79 -45.60
CA VAL A 40 3.93 6.63 -46.81
C VAL A 40 4.13 5.78 -48.06
N GLU A 41 3.21 5.84 -49.00
CA GLU A 41 3.35 5.24 -50.32
C GLU A 41 3.69 6.33 -51.34
N ASN A 42 4.43 5.94 -52.36
CA ASN A 42 4.85 6.79 -53.48
C ASN A 42 5.60 8.06 -53.04
N LEU A 43 6.46 7.94 -52.00
CA LEU A 43 7.18 9.11 -51.45
C LEU A 43 8.04 9.82 -52.48
N GLY A 44 8.64 9.11 -53.44
CA GLY A 44 9.48 9.69 -54.48
C GLY A 44 10.61 10.56 -53.93
N ASN A 45 10.72 11.79 -54.41
CA ASN A 45 11.73 12.79 -54.00
C ASN A 45 11.30 13.65 -52.80
N TYR A 46 10.10 13.43 -52.27
CA TYR A 46 9.62 14.21 -51.13
C TYR A 46 10.29 13.74 -49.82
N LYS A 47 10.22 14.59 -48.80
CA LYS A 47 10.86 14.36 -47.50
C LYS A 47 9.81 14.25 -46.43
N VAL A 48 10.05 13.32 -45.49
CA VAL A 48 9.26 13.14 -44.28
C VAL A 48 9.89 13.96 -43.16
N ALA A 49 9.07 14.66 -42.37
CA ALA A 49 9.49 15.36 -41.15
C ALA A 49 8.63 14.94 -39.99
N TRP A 50 9.25 14.75 -38.81
CA TRP A 50 8.56 14.55 -37.55
C TRP A 50 8.62 15.82 -36.72
N ILE A 51 7.47 16.22 -36.17
CA ILE A 51 7.29 17.45 -35.39
C ILE A 51 6.51 17.12 -34.11
N HIS A 52 7.01 17.56 -32.95
CA HIS A 52 6.23 17.59 -31.72
C HIS A 52 5.34 18.83 -31.72
N VAL A 53 4.02 18.65 -31.91
CA VAL A 53 3.08 19.76 -32.17
C VAL A 53 3.01 20.75 -31.02
N GLY A 54 2.79 20.25 -29.80
CA GLY A 54 2.61 21.09 -28.60
C GLY A 54 3.84 21.95 -28.24
N ARG A 55 5.05 21.48 -28.61
CA ARG A 55 6.30 22.25 -28.43
C ARG A 55 6.76 23.01 -29.67
N GLN A 56 6.05 22.86 -30.77
CA GLN A 56 6.44 23.40 -32.07
C GLN A 56 7.88 23.01 -32.44
N MET A 57 8.29 21.79 -32.08
CA MET A 57 9.67 21.34 -32.16
C MET A 57 9.85 20.39 -33.35
N LEU A 58 10.69 20.77 -34.31
CA LEU A 58 11.10 19.89 -35.40
C LEU A 58 12.08 18.86 -34.86
N LEU A 59 11.71 17.58 -34.92
CA LEU A 59 12.47 16.46 -34.41
C LEU A 59 13.43 15.90 -35.45
N THR A 60 12.90 15.60 -36.65
CA THR A 60 13.68 15.00 -37.76
C THR A 60 13.28 15.59 -39.09
N ILE A 61 14.21 15.57 -40.01
CA ILE A 61 13.97 15.80 -41.46
C ILE A 61 14.55 14.62 -42.20
N HIS A 62 13.68 13.84 -42.86
CA HIS A 62 14.05 12.63 -43.56
C HIS A 62 14.88 11.69 -42.65
N LYS A 63 16.14 11.41 -42.96
CA LYS A 63 17.06 10.56 -42.19
C LYS A 63 17.84 11.29 -41.12
N HIS A 64 17.68 12.59 -40.99
CA HIS A 64 18.48 13.42 -40.09
C HIS A 64 17.68 13.83 -38.87
N VAL A 65 18.23 13.60 -37.68
CA VAL A 65 17.70 14.11 -36.41
C VAL A 65 18.17 15.56 -36.27
N VAL A 66 17.23 16.47 -36.14
CA VAL A 66 17.47 17.93 -36.02
C VAL A 66 17.57 18.36 -34.57
N VAL A 67 16.74 17.77 -33.73
CA VAL A 67 16.70 18.05 -32.27
C VAL A 67 17.96 17.53 -31.59
N LYS A 68 18.58 18.36 -30.73
CA LYS A 68 19.78 17.99 -29.95
C LYS A 68 19.43 17.25 -28.66
N ILE A 69 18.54 16.26 -28.74
CA ILE A 69 18.12 15.42 -27.62
C ILE A 69 18.45 13.98 -27.97
N PRO A 70 19.45 13.33 -27.32
CA PRO A 70 20.00 12.05 -27.75
C PRO A 70 18.99 10.88 -27.78
N ARG A 71 17.86 11.00 -27.06
CA ARG A 71 16.84 9.92 -26.97
C ARG A 71 15.91 9.87 -28.19
N PHE A 72 15.96 10.83 -29.10
CA PHE A 72 15.22 10.80 -30.36
C PHE A 72 16.10 10.24 -31.47
N SER A 73 15.54 9.30 -32.23
CA SER A 73 16.18 8.78 -33.45
C SER A 73 15.12 8.44 -34.50
N VAL A 74 15.54 8.26 -35.72
CA VAL A 74 14.65 7.91 -36.84
C VAL A 74 15.24 6.76 -37.66
N SER A 75 14.38 5.82 -38.01
CA SER A 75 14.71 4.77 -38.97
C SER A 75 13.63 4.68 -40.06
N HIS A 76 13.92 3.98 -41.12
CA HIS A 76 12.95 3.75 -42.20
C HIS A 76 13.15 2.37 -42.81
N ASP A 77 12.06 1.75 -43.25
CA ASP A 77 12.04 0.52 -44.01
C ASP A 77 11.71 0.87 -45.48
N ASN A 78 12.71 0.62 -46.37
CA ASN A 78 12.58 0.83 -47.80
C ASN A 78 11.86 2.12 -48.23
N GLN A 79 12.03 3.23 -47.48
CA GLN A 79 11.38 4.53 -47.64
C GLN A 79 9.86 4.50 -47.54
N LYS A 80 9.26 3.40 -47.06
CA LYS A 80 7.82 3.26 -46.88
C LYS A 80 7.41 3.60 -45.45
N THR A 81 7.99 2.97 -44.47
CA THR A 81 7.66 3.17 -43.05
C THR A 81 8.74 4.02 -42.37
N TRP A 82 8.37 5.17 -41.86
CA TRP A 82 9.26 6.09 -41.16
C TRP A 82 8.98 6.01 -39.66
N LEU A 83 9.89 5.43 -38.89
CA LEU A 83 9.76 5.22 -37.46
C LEU A 83 10.47 6.34 -36.70
N LEU A 84 9.72 7.08 -35.90
CA LEU A 84 10.29 7.96 -34.87
C LEU A 84 10.46 7.15 -33.59
N HIS A 85 11.70 6.98 -33.15
CA HIS A 85 12.02 6.31 -31.88
C HIS A 85 12.23 7.34 -30.79
N ILE A 86 11.62 7.11 -29.64
CA ILE A 86 11.77 7.90 -28.43
C ILE A 86 12.20 6.94 -27.32
N ASN A 87 13.46 6.99 -26.94
CA ASN A 87 14.02 6.13 -25.89
C ASN A 87 13.87 6.83 -24.54
N ASN A 88 13.65 6.06 -23.47
CA ASN A 88 13.52 6.57 -22.11
C ASN A 88 12.52 7.74 -22.04
N VAL A 89 11.28 7.46 -22.43
CA VAL A 89 10.19 8.45 -22.53
C VAL A 89 10.05 9.23 -21.22
N GLN A 90 9.97 10.55 -21.31
CA GLN A 90 9.78 11.48 -20.21
C GLN A 90 8.34 12.00 -20.18
N GLN A 91 7.87 12.53 -19.05
CA GLN A 91 6.52 13.12 -18.95
C GLN A 91 6.27 14.20 -19.99
N ASP A 92 7.29 14.98 -20.24
CA ASP A 92 7.30 16.07 -21.20
C ASP A 92 7.19 15.64 -22.67
N ASP A 93 7.37 14.36 -22.98
CA ASP A 93 7.19 13.82 -24.33
C ASP A 93 5.73 13.57 -24.68
N ARG A 94 4.82 13.67 -23.70
CA ARG A 94 3.39 13.56 -23.93
C ARG A 94 2.91 14.64 -24.90
N GLY A 95 2.15 14.24 -25.91
CA GLY A 95 1.57 15.18 -26.86
C GLY A 95 1.32 14.60 -28.23
N TYR A 96 0.96 15.49 -29.15
CA TYR A 96 0.76 15.15 -30.55
C TYR A 96 2.09 15.17 -31.31
N TYR A 97 2.32 14.12 -32.09
CA TYR A 97 3.44 13.99 -33.01
C TYR A 97 2.89 13.99 -34.44
N MET A 98 3.38 14.91 -35.24
CA MET A 98 2.98 15.10 -36.62
C MET A 98 4.04 14.57 -37.57
N CYS A 99 3.63 13.70 -38.47
CA CYS A 99 4.38 13.30 -39.63
C CYS A 99 3.93 14.18 -40.83
N GLN A 100 4.85 14.90 -41.42
CA GLN A 100 4.59 15.86 -42.47
C GLN A 100 5.42 15.58 -43.74
N LEU A 101 4.78 15.71 -44.89
CA LEU A 101 5.39 15.60 -46.21
C LEU A 101 5.48 17.00 -46.84
N ASN A 102 6.62 17.32 -47.48
CA ASN A 102 6.85 18.60 -48.14
C ASN A 102 6.23 18.65 -49.56
N THR A 103 5.02 18.12 -49.68
CA THR A 103 4.20 18.21 -50.92
C THR A 103 3.59 19.62 -51.09
N ASN A 104 3.04 19.90 -52.24
CA ASN A 104 2.25 21.12 -52.48
C ASN A 104 0.84 20.73 -52.96
N PRO A 105 -0.23 20.92 -52.14
CA PRO A 105 -0.19 21.40 -50.75
C PRO A 105 0.51 20.39 -49.82
N MET A 106 1.01 20.88 -48.65
CA MET A 106 1.64 20.04 -47.64
C MET A 106 0.64 19.03 -47.05
N MET A 107 1.07 17.78 -46.90
CA MET A 107 0.29 16.73 -46.29
C MET A 107 0.83 16.41 -44.90
N SER A 108 -0.05 16.16 -43.94
CA SER A 108 0.33 15.78 -42.60
C SER A 108 -0.70 14.86 -41.93
N GLN A 109 -0.24 14.07 -41.02
CA GLN A 109 -1.09 13.29 -40.08
C GLN A 109 -0.49 13.36 -38.69
N VAL A 110 -1.34 13.11 -37.67
CA VAL A 110 -0.92 13.23 -36.28
C VAL A 110 -1.30 11.95 -35.51
N GLY A 111 -0.45 11.56 -34.55
CA GLY A 111 -0.73 10.56 -33.53
C GLY A 111 -0.47 11.15 -32.14
N PHE A 112 -1.12 10.61 -31.13
CA PHE A 112 -0.95 11.08 -29.76
C PHE A 112 -0.13 10.08 -28.94
N LEU A 113 0.92 10.58 -28.29
CA LEU A 113 1.69 9.82 -27.30
C LEU A 113 1.17 10.17 -25.91
N GLN A 114 0.55 9.20 -25.26
CA GLN A 114 0.13 9.27 -23.87
C GLN A 114 1.25 8.70 -23.00
N VAL A 115 1.83 9.52 -22.11
CA VAL A 115 2.79 9.05 -21.11
C VAL A 115 2.06 8.83 -19.80
N VAL A 116 2.21 7.64 -19.23
CA VAL A 116 1.62 7.27 -17.94
C VAL A 116 2.72 7.06 -16.90
N VAL A 117 2.41 7.42 -15.65
CA VAL A 117 3.33 7.32 -14.52
C VAL A 117 2.72 6.40 -13.47
N PRO A 118 3.40 5.32 -13.06
CA PRO A 118 2.92 4.48 -11.98
C PRO A 118 2.68 5.28 -10.70
N PRO A 119 1.81 4.80 -9.80
CA PRO A 119 1.61 5.47 -8.52
C PRO A 119 2.88 5.40 -7.66
N ASN A 120 3.15 6.46 -6.93
CA ASN A 120 4.23 6.56 -5.96
C ASN A 120 3.70 7.23 -4.70
N ILE A 121 3.87 6.60 -3.52
CA ILE A 121 3.43 7.16 -2.24
C ILE A 121 4.47 8.16 -1.73
N LEU A 122 4.00 9.35 -1.38
CA LEU A 122 4.82 10.46 -0.88
C LEU A 122 4.97 10.33 0.64
N ASP A 123 6.06 9.72 1.08
CA ASP A 123 6.31 9.42 2.50
C ASP A 123 6.34 10.67 3.38
N SER A 124 6.92 11.77 2.88
CA SER A 124 7.01 13.05 3.60
C SER A 124 5.67 13.75 3.84
N LEU A 125 4.64 13.40 3.04
CA LEU A 125 3.27 13.95 3.13
C LEU A 125 2.27 12.94 3.68
N SER A 126 2.74 11.75 4.03
CA SER A 126 1.94 10.66 4.56
C SER A 126 2.28 10.41 6.02
N THR A 127 1.33 9.85 6.78
CA THR A 127 1.54 9.43 8.17
C THR A 127 2.75 8.48 8.28
N GLU A 128 3.52 8.61 9.33
CA GLU A 128 4.66 7.75 9.63
C GLU A 128 4.28 6.26 9.73
N SER A 129 5.27 5.38 9.56
CA SER A 129 5.04 3.93 9.55
C SER A 129 4.55 3.35 10.89
N THR A 130 4.70 4.10 11.98
CA THR A 130 4.18 3.75 13.31
C THR A 130 3.66 5.00 13.99
N VAL A 131 2.44 4.95 14.50
CA VAL A 131 1.81 6.02 15.26
C VAL A 131 1.19 5.48 16.53
N ALA A 132 1.32 6.22 17.61
CA ALA A 132 0.70 5.89 18.90
C ALA A 132 -0.43 6.87 19.21
N VAL A 133 -1.52 6.36 19.77
CA VAL A 133 -2.70 7.13 20.16
C VAL A 133 -3.28 6.58 21.45
N ARG A 134 -3.72 7.42 22.36
CA ARG A 134 -4.39 6.96 23.59
C ARG A 134 -5.79 6.44 23.30
N GLU A 135 -6.18 5.38 24.00
CA GLU A 135 -7.52 4.81 23.91
C GLU A 135 -8.61 5.89 24.10
N ASN A 136 -9.69 5.80 23.33
CA ASN A 136 -10.79 6.76 23.25
C ASN A 136 -10.46 8.13 22.62
N GLN A 137 -9.25 8.34 22.12
CA GLN A 137 -8.91 9.51 21.29
C GLN A 137 -9.25 9.27 19.81
N ASN A 138 -9.15 10.34 19.04
CA ASN A 138 -9.31 10.29 17.59
C ASN A 138 -7.93 10.34 16.93
N ILE A 139 -7.79 9.66 15.79
CA ILE A 139 -6.58 9.71 14.96
C ILE A 139 -6.96 9.80 13.48
N THR A 140 -6.21 10.60 12.73
CA THR A 140 -6.32 10.68 11.27
C THR A 140 -5.07 10.12 10.65
N LEU A 141 -5.20 9.07 9.84
CA LEU A 141 -4.13 8.55 9.01
C LEU A 141 -4.22 9.21 7.64
N THR A 142 -3.12 9.83 7.19
CA THR A 142 -3.04 10.49 5.89
C THR A 142 -2.12 9.72 4.97
N CYS A 143 -2.52 9.58 3.72
CA CYS A 143 -1.72 9.00 2.66
C CYS A 143 -1.81 9.88 1.42
N LYS A 144 -0.66 10.23 0.85
CA LYS A 144 -0.55 11.02 -0.37
C LYS A 144 0.23 10.24 -1.40
N ALA A 145 -0.22 10.32 -2.64
CA ALA A 145 0.47 9.70 -3.76
C ALA A 145 0.44 10.61 -4.99
N ASP A 146 1.47 10.48 -5.81
CA ASP A 146 1.55 11.05 -7.15
C ASP A 146 1.54 9.94 -8.21
N GLY A 147 1.39 10.35 -9.46
CA GLY A 147 1.31 9.47 -10.63
C GLY A 147 0.39 10.04 -11.70
N TYR A 148 0.40 9.42 -12.87
CA TYR A 148 -0.50 9.84 -13.96
C TYR A 148 -1.05 8.62 -14.71
N PRO A 149 -2.38 8.48 -14.80
CA PRO A 149 -3.45 9.28 -14.18
C PRO A 149 -3.32 9.40 -12.66
N THR A 150 -3.99 10.40 -12.07
CA THR A 150 -3.98 10.60 -10.61
C THR A 150 -4.39 9.31 -9.89
N PRO A 151 -3.57 8.81 -8.94
CA PRO A 151 -3.88 7.58 -8.24
C PRO A 151 -5.14 7.68 -7.37
N LYS A 152 -5.89 6.58 -7.31
CA LYS A 152 -6.91 6.36 -6.29
C LYS A 152 -6.25 5.78 -5.06
N LEU A 153 -6.63 6.30 -3.89
CA LEU A 153 -6.15 5.85 -2.60
C LEU A 153 -7.25 5.11 -1.86
N MET A 154 -6.89 3.97 -1.28
CA MET A 154 -7.80 3.17 -0.48
C MET A 154 -7.07 2.57 0.73
N TRP A 155 -7.81 2.35 1.80
CA TRP A 155 -7.32 1.80 3.05
C TRP A 155 -7.95 0.45 3.33
N LYS A 156 -7.14 -0.47 3.87
CA LYS A 156 -7.61 -1.74 4.45
C LYS A 156 -6.75 -2.11 5.65
N ARG A 157 -7.28 -2.96 6.52
CA ARG A 157 -6.47 -3.60 7.57
C ARG A 157 -5.66 -4.76 6.98
N GLU A 158 -4.42 -4.93 7.48
CA GLU A 158 -3.53 -6.02 7.04
C GLU A 158 -4.06 -7.39 7.48
N ASP A 159 -4.70 -7.46 8.64
CA ASP A 159 -5.28 -8.69 9.21
C ASP A 159 -6.62 -9.11 8.57
N GLY A 160 -7.10 -8.37 7.57
CA GLY A 160 -8.35 -8.65 6.85
C GLY A 160 -9.62 -8.29 7.62
N GLN A 161 -9.50 -7.76 8.84
CA GLN A 161 -10.67 -7.29 9.58
C GLN A 161 -11.21 -5.98 8.99
N SER A 162 -12.46 -5.66 9.33
CA SER A 162 -13.07 -4.39 8.92
C SER A 162 -12.48 -3.22 9.70
N ILE A 163 -12.34 -2.07 9.04
CA ILE A 163 -12.00 -0.78 9.67
C ILE A 163 -13.25 -0.23 10.35
N SER A 164 -13.17 0.07 11.64
CA SER A 164 -14.23 0.74 12.40
C SER A 164 -14.07 2.25 12.23
N ILE A 165 -14.90 2.86 11.39
CA ILE A 165 -14.93 4.32 11.22
C ILE A 165 -15.59 4.98 12.44
N ASN A 166 -16.64 4.34 12.96
CA ASN A 166 -17.32 4.69 14.19
C ASN A 166 -18.01 3.47 14.79
N ARG A 167 -18.73 3.63 15.91
CA ARG A 167 -19.41 2.52 16.63
C ARG A 167 -20.39 1.70 15.79
N HIS A 168 -20.94 2.30 14.73
CA HIS A 168 -22.02 1.70 13.92
C HIS A 168 -21.63 1.42 12.48
N TYR A 169 -20.48 1.95 12.03
CA TYR A 169 -20.07 1.87 10.64
C TYR A 169 -18.69 1.25 10.52
N LYS A 170 -18.65 0.08 9.88
CA LYS A 170 -17.42 -0.67 9.58
C LYS A 170 -17.35 -0.96 8.09
N VAL A 171 -16.15 -0.88 7.53
CA VAL A 171 -15.88 -1.12 6.12
C VAL A 171 -14.67 -2.03 5.95
N SER A 172 -14.66 -2.87 4.93
CA SER A 172 -13.49 -3.68 4.57
C SER A 172 -12.45 -2.86 3.78
N LEU A 173 -12.95 -1.87 3.02
CA LEU A 173 -12.17 -0.92 2.25
C LEU A 173 -12.71 0.49 2.49
N TYR A 174 -11.83 1.46 2.60
CA TYR A 174 -12.18 2.87 2.76
C TYR A 174 -11.44 3.70 1.71
N ASP A 175 -12.18 4.45 0.90
CA ASP A 175 -11.63 5.28 -0.17
C ASP A 175 -11.29 6.69 0.34
N GLY A 176 -10.13 7.20 -0.05
CA GLY A 176 -9.72 8.56 0.22
C GLY A 176 -8.30 8.69 0.76
N GLU A 177 -7.81 9.92 0.80
CA GLU A 177 -6.47 10.25 1.27
C GLU A 177 -6.36 10.21 2.81
N GLN A 178 -7.45 10.47 3.51
CA GLN A 178 -7.49 10.55 4.97
C GLN A 178 -8.47 9.54 5.54
N LEU A 179 -7.97 8.70 6.43
CA LEU A 179 -8.77 7.77 7.22
C LEU A 179 -8.92 8.33 8.63
N ASN A 180 -10.14 8.74 8.98
CA ASN A 180 -10.46 9.27 10.31
C ASN A 180 -11.02 8.15 11.18
N LEU A 181 -10.31 7.81 12.26
CA LEU A 181 -10.73 6.85 13.27
C LEU A 181 -11.14 7.60 14.51
N THR A 182 -12.41 7.45 14.92
CA THR A 182 -12.96 8.19 16.06
C THR A 182 -13.12 7.27 17.27
N ARG A 183 -12.71 7.74 18.45
CA ARG A 183 -12.77 7.01 19.72
C ARG A 183 -12.15 5.62 19.59
N ILE A 184 -10.90 5.57 19.12
CA ILE A 184 -10.19 4.34 18.87
C ILE A 184 -10.07 3.51 20.14
N THR A 185 -10.26 2.19 20.01
CA THR A 185 -10.10 1.23 21.11
C THR A 185 -8.94 0.29 20.82
N ARG A 186 -8.52 -0.48 21.81
CA ARG A 186 -7.47 -1.50 21.66
C ARG A 186 -7.75 -2.53 20.55
N ASN A 187 -9.01 -2.70 20.14
CA ASN A 187 -9.40 -3.61 19.07
C ASN A 187 -9.04 -3.06 17.66
N GLU A 188 -8.88 -1.75 17.53
CA GLU A 188 -8.43 -1.11 16.29
C GLU A 188 -6.90 -1.05 16.18
N MET A 189 -6.16 -1.48 17.20
CA MET A 189 -4.70 -1.65 17.12
C MET A 189 -4.32 -2.57 15.97
N GLY A 190 -3.20 -2.29 15.30
CA GLY A 190 -2.67 -3.12 14.23
C GLY A 190 -2.27 -2.34 13.00
N ALA A 191 -2.00 -3.05 11.90
CA ALA A 191 -1.49 -2.46 10.68
C ALA A 191 -2.61 -2.12 9.69
N TYR A 192 -2.53 -0.89 9.19
CA TYR A 192 -3.37 -0.35 8.12
C TYR A 192 -2.52 -0.18 6.87
N LEU A 193 -3.05 -0.59 5.74
CA LEU A 193 -2.41 -0.46 4.43
C LEU A 193 -3.11 0.64 3.65
N CYS A 194 -2.36 1.71 3.33
CA CYS A 194 -2.75 2.65 2.29
C CYS A 194 -2.30 2.08 0.94
N ILE A 195 -3.21 1.94 0.00
CA ILE A 195 -2.96 1.39 -1.33
C ILE A 195 -3.22 2.47 -2.36
N ALA A 196 -2.23 2.73 -3.23
CA ALA A 196 -2.34 3.66 -4.34
C ALA A 196 -2.35 2.90 -5.68
N THR A 197 -3.35 3.18 -6.51
CA THR A 197 -3.48 2.57 -7.84
C THR A 197 -4.05 3.56 -8.85
N ASN A 198 -3.53 3.53 -10.08
CA ASN A 198 -4.04 4.35 -11.19
C ASN A 198 -4.19 3.54 -12.50
N GLY A 199 -4.22 2.19 -12.39
CA GLY A 199 -4.27 1.30 -13.55
C GLY A 199 -2.92 1.09 -14.25
N VAL A 200 -1.86 1.79 -13.82
CA VAL A 200 -0.49 1.61 -14.31
C VAL A 200 0.30 0.80 -13.27
N PRO A 201 0.81 -0.38 -13.60
CA PRO A 201 1.58 -1.20 -12.67
C PRO A 201 2.97 -0.59 -12.37
N PRO A 202 3.55 -0.84 -11.18
CA PRO A 202 2.97 -1.61 -10.07
C PRO A 202 2.00 -0.78 -9.21
N THR A 203 0.98 -1.43 -8.61
CA THR A 203 0.25 -0.87 -7.47
C THR A 203 1.18 -0.82 -6.27
N VAL A 204 1.18 0.27 -5.52
CA VAL A 204 2.03 0.45 -4.34
C VAL A 204 1.22 0.57 -3.07
N SER A 205 1.82 0.20 -1.94
CA SER A 205 1.17 0.34 -0.64
C SER A 205 2.15 0.79 0.45
N LYS A 206 1.63 1.57 1.41
CA LYS A 206 2.33 1.95 2.63
C LYS A 206 1.65 1.29 3.83
N ARG A 207 2.45 0.65 4.67
CA ARG A 207 2.01 0.02 5.92
C ARG A 207 2.18 1.01 7.07
N ILE A 208 1.10 1.26 7.81
CA ILE A 208 1.09 2.14 8.99
C ILE A 208 0.58 1.33 10.16
N THR A 209 1.40 1.17 11.19
CA THR A 209 1.03 0.49 12.44
C THR A 209 0.44 1.49 13.40
N VAL A 210 -0.75 1.21 13.89
CA VAL A 210 -1.43 2.02 14.90
C VAL A 210 -1.34 1.30 16.23
N ASP A 211 -0.65 1.91 17.18
CA ASP A 211 -0.54 1.46 18.57
C ASP A 211 -1.53 2.25 19.43
N VAL A 212 -2.40 1.52 20.14
CA VAL A 212 -3.37 2.14 21.04
C VAL A 212 -2.89 2.01 22.48
N GLU A 213 -2.57 3.14 23.09
CA GLU A 213 -2.00 3.20 24.44
C GLU A 213 -3.11 3.23 25.51
N PHE A 214 -2.97 2.38 26.54
CA PHE A 214 -3.86 2.34 27.67
C PHE A 214 -3.17 1.80 28.94
N SER A 215 -3.67 2.22 30.12
CA SER A 215 -3.22 1.73 31.41
C SER A 215 -3.57 0.25 31.59
N PRO A 216 -2.81 -0.50 32.42
CA PRO A 216 -3.09 -1.90 32.68
C PRO A 216 -4.51 -2.12 33.21
N MET A 217 -5.12 -3.20 32.73
CA MET A 217 -6.36 -3.76 33.27
C MET A 217 -6.09 -5.22 33.67
N ILE A 218 -6.57 -5.61 34.86
CA ILE A 218 -6.45 -6.99 35.34
C ILE A 218 -7.84 -7.61 35.45
N PHE A 219 -7.95 -8.82 34.93
CA PHE A 219 -9.07 -9.72 35.10
C PHE A 219 -8.62 -10.94 35.88
N VAL A 220 -9.29 -11.24 36.98
CA VAL A 220 -9.03 -12.41 37.82
C VAL A 220 -10.14 -13.43 37.60
N PRO A 221 -9.84 -14.57 36.94
CA PRO A 221 -10.86 -15.60 36.64
C PRO A 221 -11.48 -16.21 37.91
N ASN A 222 -10.66 -16.46 38.94
CA ASN A 222 -11.08 -17.07 40.20
C ASN A 222 -10.52 -16.26 41.36
N GLN A 223 -11.35 -15.44 41.98
CA GLN A 223 -10.97 -14.60 43.14
C GLN A 223 -10.89 -15.39 44.47
N LEU A 224 -11.46 -16.61 44.51
CA LEU A 224 -11.50 -17.45 45.68
C LEU A 224 -11.11 -18.87 45.32
N VAL A 225 -9.96 -19.34 45.81
CA VAL A 225 -9.40 -20.64 45.47
C VAL A 225 -9.19 -21.45 46.75
N GLY A 226 -9.81 -22.63 46.82
CA GLY A 226 -9.66 -23.56 47.97
C GLY A 226 -8.82 -24.76 47.58
N ALA A 227 -7.78 -25.04 48.37
CA ALA A 227 -6.93 -26.22 48.17
C ALA A 227 -6.51 -26.85 49.52
N PRO A 228 -6.34 -28.18 49.59
CA PRO A 228 -5.85 -28.85 50.78
C PRO A 228 -4.36 -28.57 51.04
N ALA A 229 -3.94 -28.53 52.31
CA ALA A 229 -2.54 -28.53 52.66
C ALA A 229 -1.82 -29.76 52.08
N GLY A 230 -0.54 -29.61 51.72
CA GLY A 230 0.29 -30.65 51.09
C GLY A 230 0.10 -30.81 49.58
N THR A 231 -0.86 -30.10 48.95
CA THR A 231 -1.09 -30.14 47.50
C THR A 231 -0.43 -28.98 46.79
N ASN A 232 -0.36 -29.07 45.46
CA ASN A 232 0.06 -27.95 44.59
C ASN A 232 -1.18 -27.21 44.09
N VAL A 233 -1.11 -25.89 44.02
CA VAL A 233 -2.17 -25.05 43.45
C VAL A 233 -1.60 -24.08 42.42
N THR A 234 -2.41 -23.80 41.42
CA THR A 234 -2.08 -22.78 40.41
C THR A 234 -3.18 -21.72 40.38
N ILE A 235 -2.77 -20.47 40.42
CA ILE A 235 -3.66 -19.30 40.33
C ILE A 235 -3.24 -18.45 39.13
N ASP A 236 -4.22 -17.79 38.48
CA ASP A 236 -4.04 -17.10 37.24
C ASP A 236 -4.60 -15.64 37.31
N CYS A 237 -3.89 -14.69 36.70
CA CYS A 237 -4.38 -13.35 36.40
C CYS A 237 -4.16 -13.06 34.92
N HIS A 238 -5.12 -12.41 34.31
CA HIS A 238 -5.01 -11.95 32.94
C HIS A 238 -4.86 -10.42 32.94
N THR A 239 -3.88 -9.89 32.22
CA THR A 239 -3.67 -8.45 32.10
C THR A 239 -3.68 -8.00 30.65
N GLU A 240 -4.21 -6.83 30.42
CA GLU A 240 -4.13 -6.11 29.14
C GLU A 240 -3.48 -4.77 29.37
N ALA A 241 -2.46 -4.41 28.60
CA ALA A 241 -1.76 -3.13 28.70
C ALA A 241 -0.99 -2.80 27.42
N TYR A 242 -0.95 -1.51 27.07
CA TYR A 242 -0.03 -1.00 26.07
C TYR A 242 0.38 0.46 26.42
N PRO A 243 1.66 0.82 26.48
CA PRO A 243 2.83 -0.07 26.36
C PRO A 243 2.79 -1.24 27.33
N ARG A 244 3.58 -2.28 26.99
CA ARG A 244 3.67 -3.49 27.77
C ARG A 244 3.89 -3.20 29.24
N ALA A 245 3.12 -3.88 30.12
CA ALA A 245 3.24 -3.72 31.55
C ALA A 245 4.25 -4.69 32.17
N MET A 246 4.95 -4.23 33.19
CA MET A 246 5.64 -5.11 34.13
C MET A 246 4.63 -5.70 35.09
N SER A 247 4.66 -7.04 35.24
CA SER A 247 3.65 -7.76 36.03
C SER A 247 4.33 -8.70 37.02
N TYR A 248 3.84 -8.71 38.25
CA TYR A 248 4.42 -9.46 39.36
C TYR A 248 3.38 -9.91 40.40
N TRP A 249 3.75 -10.91 41.22
CA TRP A 249 2.91 -11.44 42.27
C TRP A 249 3.38 -11.00 43.65
N PHE A 250 2.42 -10.83 44.57
CA PHE A 250 2.65 -10.55 45.99
C PHE A 250 1.85 -11.51 46.89
N LEU A 251 2.42 -11.85 48.02
CA LEU A 251 1.72 -12.42 49.15
C LEU A 251 1.84 -11.46 50.35
N GLY A 252 0.73 -10.85 50.75
CA GLY A 252 0.79 -9.74 51.70
C GLY A 252 1.59 -8.56 51.19
N ALA A 253 2.72 -8.22 51.81
CA ALA A 253 3.62 -7.17 51.42
C ALA A 253 4.86 -7.66 50.65
N GLU A 254 5.07 -8.97 50.54
CA GLU A 254 6.27 -9.56 49.95
C GLU A 254 6.07 -9.92 48.49
N MET A 255 7.05 -9.51 47.63
CA MET A 255 7.06 -9.92 46.24
C MET A 255 7.46 -11.39 46.10
N ILE A 256 6.69 -12.13 45.33
CA ILE A 256 6.95 -13.54 45.03
C ILE A 256 7.90 -13.64 43.86
N LEU A 257 9.07 -14.22 44.10
CA LEU A 257 10.05 -14.61 43.09
C LEU A 257 10.02 -16.09 42.86
N SER A 258 10.34 -16.54 41.65
CA SER A 258 10.43 -17.97 41.33
C SER A 258 11.53 -18.65 42.14
N ASN A 259 11.17 -19.74 42.82
CA ASN A 259 12.06 -20.59 43.62
C ASN A 259 11.51 -22.05 43.64
N GLU A 260 11.98 -22.91 44.53
CA GLU A 260 11.49 -24.27 44.66
C GLU A 260 10.01 -24.37 45.07
N LYS A 261 9.52 -23.40 45.86
CA LYS A 261 8.14 -23.30 46.36
C LYS A 261 7.22 -22.63 45.32
N TYR A 262 7.65 -21.56 44.72
CA TYR A 262 6.88 -20.73 43.81
C TYR A 262 7.42 -20.78 42.37
N THR A 263 6.56 -21.02 41.42
CA THR A 263 6.88 -20.90 39.98
C THR A 263 5.98 -19.87 39.34
N THR A 264 6.58 -18.77 38.85
CA THR A 264 5.87 -17.73 38.12
C THR A 264 6.10 -17.90 36.63
N SER A 265 5.05 -17.77 35.83
CA SER A 265 5.16 -17.70 34.37
C SER A 265 4.24 -16.62 33.80
N ILE A 266 4.69 -15.98 32.71
CA ILE A 266 3.93 -14.97 31.98
C ILE A 266 3.96 -15.41 30.53
N MET A 267 2.78 -15.60 29.96
CA MET A 267 2.60 -15.83 28.52
C MET A 267 1.98 -14.58 27.89
N GLU A 268 2.59 -14.06 26.84
CA GLU A 268 2.22 -12.81 26.22
C GLU A 268 1.75 -13.01 24.79
N ASN A 269 0.72 -12.26 24.42
CA ASN A 269 0.18 -12.22 23.08
C ASN A 269 -0.32 -10.78 22.78
N SER A 270 0.45 -10.02 21.98
CA SER A 270 0.17 -8.61 21.69
C SER A 270 0.09 -7.78 22.99
N TYR A 271 -1.02 -7.10 23.24
CA TYR A 271 -1.26 -6.31 24.45
C TYR A 271 -1.81 -7.13 25.64
N ARG A 272 -1.99 -8.45 25.48
CA ARG A 272 -2.51 -9.37 26.51
C ARG A 272 -1.38 -10.17 27.12
N ALA A 273 -1.44 -10.36 28.45
CA ALA A 273 -0.54 -11.26 29.14
C ALA A 273 -1.31 -12.12 30.15
N TYR A 274 -0.92 -13.38 30.25
CA TYR A 274 -1.47 -14.37 31.18
C TYR A 274 -0.42 -14.66 32.23
N MET A 275 -0.66 -14.19 33.45
CA MET A 275 0.19 -14.41 34.61
C MET A 275 -0.26 -15.68 35.32
N ARG A 276 0.66 -16.56 35.57
CA ARG A 276 0.40 -17.80 36.32
C ARG A 276 1.37 -17.93 37.48
N LEU A 277 0.85 -18.26 38.64
CA LEU A 277 1.62 -18.60 39.85
C LEU A 277 1.25 -20.01 40.29
N THR A 278 2.24 -20.90 40.32
CA THR A 278 2.11 -22.25 40.91
C THR A 278 2.79 -22.29 42.26
N ILE A 279 2.06 -22.70 43.28
CA ILE A 279 2.50 -22.83 44.65
C ILE A 279 2.58 -24.32 44.96
N ARG A 280 3.73 -24.83 45.35
CA ARG A 280 3.98 -26.24 45.60
C ARG A 280 3.90 -26.56 47.08
N ASN A 281 3.39 -27.74 47.42
CA ASN A 281 3.32 -28.29 48.75
C ASN A 281 2.78 -27.27 49.76
N LEU A 282 1.48 -26.92 49.63
CA LEU A 282 0.81 -25.90 50.45
C LEU A 282 0.96 -26.16 51.94
N GLN A 283 1.35 -25.14 52.69
CA GLN A 283 1.45 -25.13 54.16
C GLN A 283 0.52 -24.04 54.71
N ASP A 284 0.27 -24.05 56.02
CA ASP A 284 -0.64 -23.10 56.67
C ASP A 284 -0.26 -21.63 56.43
N GLY A 285 1.03 -21.33 56.33
CA GLY A 285 1.53 -19.98 56.04
C GLY A 285 1.32 -19.51 54.59
N ASP A 286 0.96 -20.45 53.68
CA ASP A 286 0.71 -20.10 52.26
C ASP A 286 -0.74 -19.64 52.01
N PHE A 287 -1.63 -19.85 52.96
CA PHE A 287 -3.01 -19.39 52.83
C PHE A 287 -3.10 -17.91 53.11
N GLY A 288 -3.76 -17.17 52.21
CA GLY A 288 -3.86 -15.74 52.32
C GLY A 288 -4.31 -15.05 51.03
N ASN A 289 -4.05 -13.76 50.97
CA ASN A 289 -4.40 -12.94 49.78
C ASN A 289 -3.17 -12.80 48.89
N TYR A 290 -3.25 -13.39 47.70
CA TYR A 290 -2.30 -13.20 46.61
C TYR A 290 -2.75 -12.05 45.76
N ARG A 291 -1.83 -11.12 45.42
CA ARG A 291 -2.09 -10.00 44.53
C ARG A 291 -1.24 -10.14 43.28
N CYS A 292 -1.88 -10.01 42.13
CA CYS A 292 -1.21 -9.79 40.86
C CYS A 292 -1.23 -8.28 40.55
N ILE A 293 -0.09 -7.69 40.27
CA ILE A 293 0.07 -6.29 39.99
C ILE A 293 0.61 -6.13 38.58
N SER A 294 0.07 -5.18 37.81
CA SER A 294 0.50 -4.85 36.48
C SER A 294 0.69 -3.34 36.35
N LYS A 295 1.86 -2.90 35.88
CA LYS A 295 2.26 -1.49 35.84
C LYS A 295 2.92 -1.15 34.52
N ASN A 296 2.49 -0.03 33.90
CA ASN A 296 3.17 0.59 32.77
C ASN A 296 3.35 2.09 33.00
N SER A 297 3.80 2.84 32.00
CA SER A 297 3.99 4.30 32.06
C SER A 297 2.69 5.09 32.26
N LEU A 298 1.52 4.48 32.03
CA LEU A 298 0.22 5.13 32.07
C LEU A 298 -0.56 4.83 33.36
N GLY A 299 -0.15 3.82 34.12
CA GLY A 299 -0.83 3.50 35.38
C GLY A 299 -0.44 2.14 35.95
N GLU A 300 -1.12 1.80 37.04
CA GLU A 300 -0.96 0.55 37.79
C GLU A 300 -2.31 0.02 38.17
N THR A 301 -2.48 -1.30 38.13
CA THR A 301 -3.70 -2.00 38.56
C THR A 301 -3.34 -3.29 39.27
N GLU A 302 -4.15 -3.68 40.25
CA GLU A 302 -3.99 -4.93 40.95
C GLU A 302 -5.27 -5.80 40.94
N GLY A 303 -5.06 -7.12 40.99
CA GLY A 303 -6.09 -8.11 41.17
C GLY A 303 -5.79 -8.93 42.44
N SER A 304 -6.80 -9.40 43.18
CA SER A 304 -6.63 -10.17 44.42
C SER A 304 -7.29 -11.53 44.32
N ILE A 305 -6.58 -12.54 44.79
CA ILE A 305 -7.03 -13.94 44.87
C ILE A 305 -6.83 -14.42 46.31
N ARG A 306 -7.92 -14.82 46.96
CA ARG A 306 -7.85 -15.43 48.28
C ARG A 306 -7.69 -16.95 48.16
N LEU A 307 -6.53 -17.45 48.62
CA LEU A 307 -6.27 -18.87 48.77
C LEU A 307 -6.60 -19.30 50.20
N TYR A 308 -7.46 -20.33 50.36
CA TYR A 308 -7.88 -20.85 51.67
C TYR A 308 -7.72 -22.37 51.74
N GLY A 309 -7.49 -22.85 52.96
CA GLY A 309 -7.37 -24.28 53.25
C GLY A 309 -8.72 -24.99 53.14
N LYS A 310 -8.78 -26.10 52.42
CA LYS A 310 -9.95 -26.97 52.33
C LYS A 310 -9.74 -28.19 53.24
N ILE A 311 -10.59 -28.36 54.25
CA ILE A 311 -10.56 -29.55 55.08
C ILE A 311 -11.14 -30.71 54.26
N ILE A 312 -10.34 -31.75 54.00
CA ILE A 312 -10.84 -33.02 53.44
C ILE A 312 -11.46 -33.79 54.58
N ILE A 313 -12.78 -33.80 54.71
CA ILE A 313 -13.48 -34.71 55.59
C ILE A 313 -13.51 -36.03 54.83
N ASN A 314 -12.56 -36.94 55.16
CA ASN A 314 -12.64 -38.36 54.76
C ASN A 314 -13.88 -38.95 55.36
N LYS A 315 -14.89 -39.29 54.54
CA LYS A 315 -16.02 -40.16 54.96
C LYS A 315 -15.63 -41.63 54.92
#